data_466a4b933c2550252c4f131610b31843
#
_entry.id   466a4b933c2550252c4f131610b31843
#
_cell.length_a   1.000
_cell.length_b   1.000
_cell.length_c   1.000
_cell.angle_alpha   90.00
_cell.angle_beta   90.00
_cell.angle_gamma   90.00
#
_symmetry.space_group_name_H-M   'P 1'
#
loop_
_entity.id
_entity.type
_entity.pdbx_description
1 polymer ?
#
loop_
_entity_poly.entity_id
_entity_poly.type
_entity_poly.pdbx_seq_one_letter_code
_entity_poly.pdbx_strand_id
1 'polypeptide(L)'
;MNIQHQFSLQTLNSLNINAVTPKIFFPTNITELAEISSQDLAHCYVLGEGSNTLFCEQFAPVVIKPSIKGIEIQQDNDFFYLKVGCAENWPDFVEFCIGNQIYGLENLALIPGSVGAAPVQNIGAYGVEVERFIQSISWFDFSTRSTVEYNHFDCQFGYRDSIFKRRLNAAGIITHVQFKLPKTWQPELSYQGLNELQFPVTAKEIMAKVIKLRQSKLPDPAILANAGSFFKNPIVSTSAFSLLQQQYPHIPNYLQDNGDIKLAAGWLIEQSGLKGYRIGDVGVHSQQALVLVNYNSASGRDIVLLAQYVQQKVREKFNIALNTEVRFIGADGEVDCTEMGCQR
;
A
#
# COMPACT_ATOMS: atom_id res chain seq x y z
N MET A 1 -26.76 -6.72 -5.12
CA MET A 1 -25.69 -5.80 -4.62
C MET A 1 -26.16 -5.09 -3.35
N ASN A 2 -25.34 -5.06 -2.31
CA ASN A 2 -25.61 -4.29 -1.08
C ASN A 2 -25.20 -2.83 -1.31
N ILE A 3 -26.10 -1.89 -1.00
CA ILE A 3 -25.89 -0.44 -1.16
C ILE A 3 -26.29 0.23 0.16
N GLN A 4 -25.46 1.14 0.67
CA GLN A 4 -25.78 1.91 1.86
C GLN A 4 -25.57 3.41 1.59
N HIS A 5 -26.35 4.25 2.26
CA HIS A 5 -26.33 5.70 2.12
C HIS A 5 -25.86 6.37 3.40
N GLN A 6 -25.21 7.54 3.29
CA GLN A 6 -24.68 8.31 4.43
C GLN A 6 -23.85 7.43 5.36
N PHE A 7 -22.92 6.68 4.77
CA PHE A 7 -22.18 5.64 5.46
C PHE A 7 -20.90 6.19 6.07
N SER A 8 -20.66 5.89 7.35
CA SER A 8 -19.38 6.24 8.02
C SER A 8 -18.26 5.31 7.54
N LEU A 9 -17.16 5.89 7.07
CA LEU A 9 -15.96 5.19 6.63
C LEU A 9 -14.93 5.00 7.74
N GLN A 10 -15.24 5.40 8.98
CA GLN A 10 -14.30 5.40 10.09
C GLN A 10 -13.71 4.01 10.35
N THR A 11 -14.54 2.97 10.34
CA THR A 11 -14.11 1.58 10.54
C THR A 11 -13.54 0.93 9.28
N LEU A 12 -13.58 1.62 8.14
CA LEU A 12 -13.08 1.15 6.85
C LEU A 12 -11.75 1.80 6.45
N ASN A 13 -11.08 2.50 7.37
CA ASN A 13 -9.72 3.00 7.16
C ASN A 13 -8.87 2.83 8.42
N SER A 14 -7.62 2.44 8.24
CA SER A 14 -6.71 2.12 9.33
C SER A 14 -6.20 3.34 10.12
N LEU A 15 -6.39 4.55 9.61
CA LEU A 15 -6.14 5.81 10.32
C LEU A 15 -7.30 6.23 11.23
N ASN A 16 -8.42 5.46 11.22
CA ASN A 16 -9.63 5.72 12.02
C ASN A 16 -10.20 7.13 11.82
N ILE A 17 -10.08 7.67 10.61
CA ILE A 17 -10.60 8.99 10.26
C ILE A 17 -12.12 8.90 10.08
N ASN A 18 -12.83 9.80 10.76
CA ASN A 18 -14.28 9.92 10.62
C ASN A 18 -14.61 10.71 9.35
N ALA A 19 -14.94 9.98 8.28
CA ALA A 19 -15.45 10.53 7.04
C ALA A 19 -16.76 9.83 6.65
N VAL A 20 -17.61 10.51 5.89
CA VAL A 20 -18.92 9.99 5.47
C VAL A 20 -19.01 10.02 3.95
N THR A 21 -19.36 8.88 3.35
CA THR A 21 -19.69 8.82 1.92
C THR A 21 -21.20 8.93 1.71
N PRO A 22 -21.67 9.66 0.67
CA PRO A 22 -23.09 9.72 0.35
C PRO A 22 -23.65 8.34 -0.03
N LYS A 23 -22.83 7.47 -0.63
CA LYS A 23 -23.20 6.14 -1.06
C LYS A 23 -22.00 5.20 -1.09
N ILE A 24 -22.19 3.98 -0.60
CA ILE A 24 -21.20 2.90 -0.72
C ILE A 24 -21.84 1.66 -1.35
N PHE A 25 -21.12 1.06 -2.29
CA PHE A 25 -21.47 -0.17 -2.99
C PHE A 25 -20.58 -1.33 -2.55
N PHE A 26 -21.16 -2.50 -2.33
CA PHE A 26 -20.44 -3.74 -2.00
C PHE A 26 -20.69 -4.82 -3.06
N PRO A 27 -20.18 -4.66 -4.29
CA PRO A 27 -20.39 -5.62 -5.35
C PRO A 27 -19.69 -6.95 -5.06
N THR A 28 -20.38 -8.07 -5.24
CA THR A 28 -19.88 -9.43 -5.02
C THR A 28 -19.46 -10.14 -6.31
N ASN A 29 -19.76 -9.55 -7.46
CA ASN A 29 -19.45 -10.10 -8.79
C ASN A 29 -19.45 -8.99 -9.86
N ILE A 30 -19.02 -9.36 -11.07
CA ILE A 30 -18.88 -8.44 -12.21
C ILE A 30 -20.27 -7.93 -12.68
N THR A 31 -21.30 -8.73 -12.59
CA THR A 31 -22.66 -8.32 -12.99
C THR A 31 -23.14 -7.16 -12.11
N GLU A 32 -22.94 -7.25 -10.80
CA GLU A 32 -23.28 -6.17 -9.87
C GLU A 32 -22.44 -4.91 -10.11
N LEU A 33 -21.16 -5.03 -10.49
CA LEU A 33 -20.34 -3.88 -10.91
C LEU A 33 -20.93 -3.19 -12.15
N ALA A 34 -21.41 -3.97 -13.12
CA ALA A 34 -22.01 -3.44 -14.35
C ALA A 34 -23.37 -2.74 -14.11
N GLU A 35 -24.02 -2.97 -12.99
CA GLU A 35 -25.30 -2.32 -12.61
C GLU A 35 -25.09 -0.93 -11.97
N ILE A 36 -23.88 -0.57 -11.52
CA ILE A 36 -23.61 0.74 -10.93
C ILE A 36 -23.80 1.82 -11.98
N SER A 37 -24.51 2.90 -11.65
CA SER A 37 -24.82 3.97 -12.60
C SER A 37 -23.54 4.67 -13.10
N SER A 38 -23.55 5.19 -14.34
CA SER A 38 -22.42 5.94 -14.86
C SER A 38 -22.12 7.21 -14.05
N GLN A 39 -23.15 7.81 -13.46
CA GLN A 39 -23.00 8.97 -12.59
C GLN A 39 -22.22 8.61 -11.31
N ASP A 40 -22.55 7.47 -10.66
CA ASP A 40 -21.84 7.01 -9.47
C ASP A 40 -20.40 6.61 -9.80
N LEU A 41 -20.14 5.97 -10.97
CA LEU A 41 -18.81 5.58 -11.42
C LEU A 41 -17.91 6.78 -11.77
N ALA A 42 -18.49 7.88 -12.27
CA ALA A 42 -17.72 9.07 -12.68
C ALA A 42 -17.03 9.77 -11.50
N HIS A 43 -17.54 9.61 -10.28
CA HIS A 43 -17.07 10.27 -9.07
C HIS A 43 -16.92 9.27 -7.91
N CYS A 44 -16.35 8.11 -8.20
CA CYS A 44 -16.17 7.09 -7.17
C CYS A 44 -14.71 6.91 -6.77
N TYR A 45 -14.53 6.41 -5.56
CA TYR A 45 -13.27 5.89 -5.07
C TYR A 45 -13.37 4.39 -4.81
N VAL A 46 -12.44 3.60 -5.34
CA VAL A 46 -12.38 2.17 -5.08
C VAL A 46 -11.57 1.93 -3.80
N LEU A 47 -12.24 1.43 -2.77
CA LEU A 47 -11.66 1.21 -1.45
C LEU A 47 -11.38 -0.29 -1.24
N GLY A 48 -10.13 -0.65 -1.01
CA GLY A 48 -9.74 -1.97 -0.50
C GLY A 48 -10.02 -2.08 1.01
N GLU A 49 -9.03 -2.48 1.78
CA GLU A 49 -9.15 -2.53 3.25
C GLU A 49 -8.83 -1.18 3.93
N GLY A 50 -8.63 -0.11 3.17
CA GLY A 50 -8.36 1.23 3.69
C GLY A 50 -7.04 1.37 4.47
N SER A 51 -6.13 0.43 4.29
CA SER A 51 -4.84 0.40 5.00
C SER A 51 -3.81 1.39 4.46
N ASN A 52 -4.08 2.00 3.29
CA ASN A 52 -3.22 2.98 2.64
C ASN A 52 -4.01 4.20 2.13
N THR A 53 -5.06 4.57 2.85
CA THR A 53 -6.01 5.63 2.47
C THR A 53 -6.16 6.63 3.60
N LEU A 54 -6.08 7.92 3.27
CA LEU A 54 -6.40 9.04 4.14
C LEU A 54 -7.58 9.82 3.55
N PHE A 55 -8.73 9.79 4.20
CA PHE A 55 -9.83 10.71 3.90
C PHE A 55 -9.49 12.07 4.48
N CYS A 56 -9.26 13.06 3.62
CA CYS A 56 -8.76 14.37 4.02
C CYS A 56 -9.84 15.30 4.56
N GLU A 57 -11.09 15.03 4.20
CA GLU A 57 -12.26 15.83 4.51
C GLU A 57 -13.34 15.01 5.21
N GLN A 58 -14.33 15.69 5.80
CA GLN A 58 -15.47 15.06 6.45
C GLN A 58 -16.36 14.28 5.46
N PHE A 59 -16.44 14.74 4.21
CA PHE A 59 -17.19 14.10 3.16
C PHE A 59 -16.24 13.46 2.16
N ALA A 60 -16.55 12.23 1.79
CA ALA A 60 -15.83 11.44 0.79
C ALA A 60 -16.69 11.28 -0.47
N PRO A 61 -16.10 10.92 -1.62
CA PRO A 61 -16.85 10.61 -2.83
C PRO A 61 -17.72 9.35 -2.65
N VAL A 62 -18.48 8.98 -3.67
CA VAL A 62 -19.09 7.64 -3.74
C VAL A 62 -18.00 6.59 -3.58
N VAL A 63 -18.24 5.56 -2.78
CA VAL A 63 -17.26 4.50 -2.54
C VAL A 63 -17.74 3.17 -3.15
N ILE A 64 -16.82 2.49 -3.83
CA ILE A 64 -16.99 1.08 -4.23
C ILE A 64 -16.02 0.25 -3.39
N LYS A 65 -16.56 -0.58 -2.49
CA LYS A 65 -15.78 -1.56 -1.72
C LYS A 65 -16.09 -2.95 -2.25
N PRO A 66 -15.27 -3.51 -3.15
CA PRO A 66 -15.53 -4.80 -3.75
C PRO A 66 -15.54 -5.91 -2.70
N SER A 67 -16.43 -6.89 -2.90
CA SER A 67 -16.59 -8.07 -2.05
C SER A 67 -16.43 -9.37 -2.87
N ILE A 68 -15.74 -9.30 -4.00
CA ILE A 68 -15.46 -10.44 -4.88
C ILE A 68 -14.37 -11.31 -4.25
N LYS A 69 -14.76 -12.48 -3.79
CA LYS A 69 -13.91 -13.46 -3.12
C LYS A 69 -13.75 -14.74 -3.92
N GLY A 70 -12.91 -15.64 -3.43
CA GLY A 70 -12.64 -16.97 -3.96
C GLY A 70 -11.19 -17.16 -4.38
N ILE A 71 -10.68 -18.36 -4.19
CA ILE A 71 -9.33 -18.78 -4.58
C ILE A 71 -9.49 -20.08 -5.40
N GLU A 72 -9.19 -19.99 -6.69
CA GLU A 72 -9.14 -21.13 -7.58
C GLU A 72 -7.67 -21.52 -7.78
N ILE A 73 -7.35 -22.82 -7.61
CA ILE A 73 -5.98 -23.33 -7.75
C ILE A 73 -5.93 -24.29 -8.93
N GLN A 74 -4.98 -24.04 -9.82
CA GLN A 74 -4.56 -24.96 -10.88
C GLN A 74 -3.06 -25.16 -10.76
N GLN A 75 -2.53 -26.25 -11.33
CA GLN A 75 -1.12 -26.53 -11.31
C GLN A 75 -0.68 -27.36 -12.51
N ASP A 76 0.55 -27.19 -12.90
CA ASP A 76 1.28 -28.07 -13.81
C ASP A 76 2.48 -28.72 -13.09
N ASN A 77 3.48 -29.19 -13.83
CA ASN A 77 4.66 -29.81 -13.24
C ASN A 77 5.54 -28.82 -12.47
N ASP A 78 5.57 -27.55 -12.90
CA ASP A 78 6.55 -26.56 -12.47
C ASP A 78 5.94 -25.45 -11.60
N PHE A 79 4.63 -25.16 -11.77
CA PHE A 79 3.99 -24.01 -11.17
C PHE A 79 2.62 -24.31 -10.55
N PHE A 80 2.27 -23.52 -9.55
CA PHE A 80 0.91 -23.28 -9.10
C PHE A 80 0.36 -22.01 -9.76
N TYR A 81 -0.89 -22.04 -10.19
CA TYR A 81 -1.65 -20.91 -10.73
C TYR A 81 -2.85 -20.65 -9.83
N LEU A 82 -2.92 -19.45 -9.25
CA LEU A 82 -4.00 -19.08 -8.34
C LEU A 82 -4.75 -17.90 -8.90
N LYS A 83 -6.05 -18.07 -9.21
CA LYS A 83 -6.94 -16.97 -9.52
C LYS A 83 -7.66 -16.56 -8.24
N VAL A 84 -7.41 -15.34 -7.80
CA VAL A 84 -7.82 -14.86 -6.47
C VAL A 84 -8.70 -13.63 -6.60
N GLY A 85 -9.86 -13.66 -5.94
CA GLY A 85 -10.78 -12.54 -5.88
C GLY A 85 -10.19 -11.33 -5.18
N CYS A 86 -10.47 -10.14 -5.69
CA CYS A 86 -9.85 -8.89 -5.22
C CYS A 86 -10.11 -8.57 -3.75
N ALA A 87 -11.21 -9.09 -3.17
CA ALA A 87 -11.59 -8.84 -1.78
C ALA A 87 -11.04 -9.88 -0.79
N GLU A 88 -10.19 -10.84 -1.25
CA GLU A 88 -9.47 -11.68 -0.30
C GLU A 88 -8.49 -10.83 0.52
N ASN A 89 -8.46 -11.08 1.85
CA ASN A 89 -7.53 -10.41 2.74
C ASN A 89 -6.10 -10.86 2.42
N TRP A 90 -5.16 -9.93 2.26
CA TRP A 90 -3.79 -10.25 1.86
C TRP A 90 -3.04 -11.11 2.90
N PRO A 91 -3.02 -10.78 4.20
CA PRO A 91 -2.44 -11.65 5.23
C PRO A 91 -2.98 -13.07 5.20
N ASP A 92 -4.32 -13.22 5.16
CA ASP A 92 -4.97 -14.54 5.14
C ASP A 92 -4.60 -15.32 3.88
N PHE A 93 -4.49 -14.64 2.73
CA PHE A 93 -4.06 -15.26 1.47
C PHE A 93 -2.62 -15.77 1.54
N VAL A 94 -1.70 -15.00 2.14
CA VAL A 94 -0.31 -15.47 2.35
C VAL A 94 -0.29 -16.70 3.27
N GLU A 95 -1.02 -16.68 4.39
CA GLU A 95 -1.13 -17.81 5.30
C GLU A 95 -1.74 -19.03 4.61
N PHE A 96 -2.79 -18.84 3.81
CA PHE A 96 -3.41 -19.89 2.99
C PHE A 96 -2.38 -20.53 2.04
N CYS A 97 -1.59 -19.74 1.33
CA CYS A 97 -0.55 -20.24 0.41
C CYS A 97 0.48 -21.09 1.16
N ILE A 98 1.03 -20.57 2.26
CA ILE A 98 2.02 -21.29 3.08
C ILE A 98 1.44 -22.58 3.67
N GLY A 99 0.18 -22.55 4.13
CA GLY A 99 -0.54 -23.71 4.65
C GLY A 99 -0.74 -24.82 3.61
N ASN A 100 -0.90 -24.45 2.35
CA ASN A 100 -1.04 -25.36 1.21
C ASN A 100 0.29 -25.69 0.51
N GLN A 101 1.45 -25.36 1.08
CA GLN A 101 2.78 -25.60 0.52
C GLN A 101 3.03 -24.86 -0.81
N ILE A 102 2.36 -23.73 -1.01
CA ILE A 102 2.54 -22.80 -2.13
C ILE A 102 3.40 -21.65 -1.63
N TYR A 103 4.69 -21.65 -1.97
CA TYR A 103 5.68 -20.75 -1.39
C TYR A 103 6.08 -19.63 -2.35
N GLY A 104 6.63 -18.54 -1.78
CA GLY A 104 7.12 -17.36 -2.49
C GLY A 104 6.58 -16.03 -1.90
N LEU A 105 5.44 -16.07 -1.20
CA LEU A 105 4.80 -14.88 -0.64
C LEU A 105 5.15 -14.62 0.84
N GLU A 106 5.94 -15.46 1.48
CA GLU A 106 6.29 -15.41 2.90
C GLU A 106 6.93 -14.08 3.35
N ASN A 107 7.73 -13.45 2.47
CA ASN A 107 8.34 -12.14 2.73
C ASN A 107 7.30 -10.99 2.74
N LEU A 108 6.14 -11.20 2.14
CA LEU A 108 5.04 -10.24 2.06
C LEU A 108 3.97 -10.46 3.15
N ALA A 109 4.27 -11.31 4.13
CA ALA A 109 3.37 -11.61 5.25
C ALA A 109 3.03 -10.37 6.06
N LEU A 110 1.81 -10.35 6.63
CA LEU A 110 1.30 -9.29 7.50
C LEU A 110 1.28 -7.89 6.85
N ILE A 111 1.37 -7.75 5.52
CA ILE A 111 1.08 -6.48 4.85
C ILE A 111 -0.43 -6.30 4.87
N PRO A 112 -0.97 -5.24 5.52
CA PRO A 112 -2.42 -5.05 5.57
C PRO A 112 -2.97 -4.65 4.20
N GLY A 113 -4.16 -5.13 3.86
CA GLY A 113 -4.82 -4.81 2.60
C GLY A 113 -5.54 -6.00 1.99
N SER A 114 -6.01 -5.84 0.76
CA SER A 114 -6.66 -6.89 -0.03
C SER A 114 -5.81 -7.31 -1.23
N VAL A 115 -6.08 -8.50 -1.75
CA VAL A 115 -5.39 -9.04 -2.94
C VAL A 115 -5.53 -8.10 -4.14
N GLY A 116 -6.71 -7.49 -4.37
CA GLY A 116 -6.90 -6.54 -5.48
C GLY A 116 -6.20 -5.20 -5.29
N ALA A 117 -5.87 -4.80 -4.05
CA ALA A 117 -5.11 -3.59 -3.78
C ALA A 117 -3.59 -3.81 -3.93
N ALA A 118 -3.11 -5.04 -3.78
CA ALA A 118 -1.70 -5.38 -3.80
C ALA A 118 -0.97 -4.95 -5.11
N PRO A 119 -1.53 -5.20 -6.33
CA PRO A 119 -0.90 -4.79 -7.58
C PRO A 119 -0.88 -3.28 -7.81
N VAL A 120 -1.84 -2.53 -7.23
CA VAL A 120 -2.01 -1.09 -7.53
C VAL A 120 -0.72 -0.32 -7.26
N GLN A 121 -0.07 -0.59 -6.16
CA GLN A 121 1.22 0.01 -5.81
C GLN A 121 2.36 -1.01 -5.72
N ASN A 122 2.22 -2.17 -6.37
CA ASN A 122 3.23 -3.21 -6.35
C ASN A 122 3.78 -3.42 -4.94
N ILE A 123 2.92 -3.91 -4.01
CA ILE A 123 3.34 -4.05 -2.62
C ILE A 123 4.64 -4.85 -2.52
N GLY A 124 5.53 -4.40 -1.65
CA GLY A 124 6.83 -5.04 -1.49
C GLY A 124 7.40 -4.85 -0.09
N ALA A 125 8.04 -5.89 0.40
CA ALA A 125 8.71 -5.91 1.69
C ALA A 125 9.80 -7.00 1.70
N TYR A 126 10.83 -6.80 2.50
CA TYR A 126 11.85 -7.80 2.81
C TYR A 126 12.49 -8.45 1.57
N GLY A 127 12.81 -7.63 0.55
CA GLY A 127 13.49 -8.07 -0.67
C GLY A 127 12.57 -8.63 -1.76
N VAL A 128 11.25 -8.67 -1.55
CA VAL A 128 10.29 -9.21 -2.51
C VAL A 128 9.24 -8.14 -2.86
N GLU A 129 8.90 -8.02 -4.14
CA GLU A 129 7.73 -7.28 -4.64
C GLU A 129 6.70 -8.25 -5.23
N VAL A 130 5.42 -7.93 -5.11
CA VAL A 130 4.32 -8.85 -5.50
C VAL A 130 4.30 -9.12 -7.00
N GLU A 131 4.75 -8.19 -7.83
CA GLU A 131 4.85 -8.35 -9.28
C GLU A 131 5.58 -9.62 -9.70
N ARG A 132 6.60 -10.05 -8.93
CA ARG A 132 7.37 -11.27 -9.17
C ARG A 132 6.49 -12.50 -9.38
N PHE A 133 5.30 -12.50 -8.81
CA PHE A 133 4.38 -13.64 -8.81
C PHE A 133 3.08 -13.37 -9.57
N ILE A 134 2.84 -12.15 -10.06
CA ILE A 134 1.64 -11.81 -10.82
C ILE A 134 1.82 -12.23 -12.29
N GLN A 135 0.91 -13.07 -12.77
CA GLN A 135 0.84 -13.47 -14.17
C GLN A 135 -0.05 -12.52 -14.98
N SER A 136 -1.24 -12.23 -14.48
CA SER A 136 -2.19 -11.30 -15.10
C SER A 136 -3.17 -10.72 -14.08
N ILE A 137 -3.89 -9.68 -14.49
CA ILE A 137 -4.89 -8.95 -13.72
C ILE A 137 -6.18 -8.87 -14.52
N SER A 138 -7.29 -9.33 -13.95
CA SER A 138 -8.62 -9.10 -14.50
C SER A 138 -9.11 -7.72 -14.04
N TRP A 139 -9.29 -6.82 -14.97
CA TRP A 139 -9.71 -5.44 -14.76
C TRP A 139 -11.12 -5.21 -15.29
N PHE A 140 -12.04 -4.71 -14.48
CA PHE A 140 -13.33 -4.24 -14.95
C PHE A 140 -13.25 -2.75 -15.26
N ASP A 141 -13.36 -2.40 -16.53
CA ASP A 141 -13.33 -1.02 -17.04
C ASP A 141 -14.71 -0.35 -16.89
N PHE A 142 -14.75 0.80 -16.22
CA PHE A 142 -15.98 1.52 -15.92
C PHE A 142 -16.64 2.13 -17.16
N SER A 143 -15.86 2.49 -18.18
CA SER A 143 -16.34 3.13 -19.39
C SER A 143 -17.00 2.12 -20.35
N THR A 144 -16.35 0.96 -20.56
CA THR A 144 -16.82 -0.09 -21.44
C THR A 144 -17.72 -1.11 -20.77
N ARG A 145 -17.74 -1.13 -19.42
CA ARG A 145 -18.46 -2.11 -18.58
C ARG A 145 -18.10 -3.55 -18.90
N SER A 146 -16.87 -3.77 -19.27
CA SER A 146 -16.33 -5.08 -19.66
C SER A 146 -15.04 -5.39 -18.91
N THR A 147 -14.70 -6.67 -18.83
CA THR A 147 -13.46 -7.14 -18.24
C THR A 147 -12.35 -7.17 -19.28
N VAL A 148 -11.20 -6.61 -18.93
CA VAL A 148 -9.97 -6.64 -19.72
C VAL A 148 -8.90 -7.37 -18.92
N GLU A 149 -8.16 -8.28 -19.56
CA GLU A 149 -6.99 -8.92 -18.96
C GLU A 149 -5.73 -8.13 -19.30
N TYR A 150 -4.98 -7.77 -18.25
CA TYR A 150 -3.64 -7.20 -18.35
C TYR A 150 -2.62 -8.26 -17.95
N ASN A 151 -1.74 -8.65 -18.87
CA ASN A 151 -0.63 -9.52 -18.52
C ASN A 151 0.41 -8.78 -17.67
N HIS A 152 1.39 -9.49 -17.11
CA HIS A 152 2.43 -8.91 -16.26
C HIS A 152 3.10 -7.67 -16.90
N PHE A 153 3.48 -7.75 -18.17
CA PHE A 153 4.16 -6.65 -18.88
C PHE A 153 3.25 -5.43 -19.03
N ASP A 154 1.97 -5.65 -19.34
CA ASP A 154 0.98 -4.57 -19.49
C ASP A 154 0.73 -3.82 -18.18
N CYS A 155 0.94 -4.46 -17.04
CA CYS A 155 0.79 -3.84 -15.71
C CYS A 155 1.83 -2.76 -15.43
N GLN A 156 2.96 -2.72 -16.16
CA GLN A 156 4.01 -1.70 -16.04
C GLN A 156 4.41 -1.43 -14.59
N PHE A 157 4.66 -2.50 -13.84
CA PHE A 157 5.06 -2.40 -12.45
C PHE A 157 6.36 -1.63 -12.25
N GLY A 158 6.50 -1.02 -11.10
CA GLY A 158 7.70 -0.34 -10.64
C GLY A 158 7.66 -0.14 -9.14
N TYR A 159 8.68 0.50 -8.57
CA TYR A 159 8.75 0.75 -7.14
C TYR A 159 7.57 1.58 -6.64
N ARG A 160 6.65 0.97 -5.89
CA ARG A 160 5.40 1.55 -5.39
C ARG A 160 4.53 2.15 -6.51
N ASP A 161 4.54 1.49 -7.68
CA ASP A 161 3.87 1.99 -8.89
C ASP A 161 3.35 0.88 -9.80
N SER A 162 2.31 1.20 -10.59
CA SER A 162 1.77 0.37 -11.66
C SER A 162 0.91 1.21 -12.61
N ILE A 163 0.45 0.61 -13.71
CA ILE A 163 -0.52 1.25 -14.61
C ILE A 163 -1.84 1.59 -13.89
N PHE A 164 -2.24 0.80 -12.88
CA PHE A 164 -3.47 0.99 -12.10
C PHE A 164 -3.40 2.21 -11.18
N LYS A 165 -2.21 2.66 -10.84
CA LYS A 165 -1.96 3.88 -10.05
C LYS A 165 -1.80 5.12 -10.92
N ARG A 166 -1.55 4.96 -12.21
CA ARG A 166 -1.30 6.02 -13.20
C ARG A 166 -2.47 6.15 -14.18
N ARG A 167 -2.32 5.61 -15.40
CA ARG A 167 -3.27 5.76 -16.50
C ARG A 167 -4.66 5.18 -16.20
N LEU A 168 -4.73 4.11 -15.43
CA LEU A 168 -5.99 3.45 -15.08
C LEU A 168 -6.54 3.89 -13.71
N ASN A 169 -5.92 4.87 -13.05
CA ASN A 169 -6.45 5.38 -11.78
C ASN A 169 -7.88 5.90 -11.97
N ALA A 170 -8.79 5.50 -11.09
CA ALA A 170 -10.24 5.81 -11.13
C ALA A 170 -10.99 5.35 -12.39
N ALA A 171 -10.35 4.66 -13.36
CA ALA A 171 -10.99 4.22 -14.60
C ALA A 171 -11.67 2.84 -14.49
N GLY A 172 -11.52 2.14 -13.38
CA GLY A 172 -12.06 0.81 -13.20
C GLY A 172 -11.60 0.16 -11.90
N ILE A 173 -11.69 -1.16 -11.84
CA ILE A 173 -11.41 -1.95 -10.64
C ILE A 173 -10.76 -3.30 -10.98
N ILE A 174 -9.76 -3.69 -10.22
CA ILE A 174 -9.22 -5.05 -10.24
C ILE A 174 -10.27 -5.98 -9.64
N THR A 175 -10.70 -6.99 -10.37
CA THR A 175 -11.66 -8.01 -9.90
C THR A 175 -10.97 -9.29 -9.45
N HIS A 176 -9.92 -9.72 -10.16
CA HIS A 176 -9.12 -10.88 -9.80
C HIS A 176 -7.64 -10.64 -10.10
N VAL A 177 -6.79 -11.31 -9.34
CA VAL A 177 -5.36 -11.39 -9.57
C VAL A 177 -4.97 -12.84 -9.85
N GLN A 178 -4.31 -13.07 -10.98
CA GLN A 178 -3.76 -14.36 -11.33
C GLN A 178 -2.31 -14.42 -10.89
N PHE A 179 -2.03 -15.28 -9.90
CA PHE A 179 -0.66 -15.55 -9.44
C PHE A 179 -0.09 -16.77 -10.13
N LYS A 180 1.23 -16.75 -10.33
CA LYS A 180 2.03 -17.89 -10.79
C LYS A 180 3.21 -18.10 -9.85
N LEU A 181 3.19 -19.16 -9.03
CA LEU A 181 4.20 -19.43 -8.03
C LEU A 181 4.96 -20.72 -8.39
N PRO A 182 6.30 -20.73 -8.35
CA PRO A 182 7.08 -21.90 -8.71
C PRO A 182 6.97 -23.02 -7.65
N LYS A 183 6.91 -24.28 -8.08
CA LYS A 183 7.00 -25.45 -7.19
C LYS A 183 8.42 -25.62 -6.65
N THR A 184 9.43 -25.27 -7.43
CA THR A 184 10.82 -25.21 -6.98
C THR A 184 11.04 -23.90 -6.26
N TRP A 185 10.82 -23.92 -4.94
CA TRP A 185 10.94 -22.74 -4.10
C TRP A 185 12.40 -22.42 -3.76
N GLN A 186 12.71 -21.11 -3.79
CA GLN A 186 13.99 -20.58 -3.33
C GLN A 186 13.71 -19.43 -2.34
N PRO A 187 14.25 -19.51 -1.10
CA PRO A 187 14.04 -18.48 -0.10
C PRO A 187 14.75 -17.18 -0.47
N GLU A 188 14.09 -16.04 -0.25
CA GLU A 188 14.70 -14.72 -0.36
C GLU A 188 15.10 -14.23 1.03
N LEU A 189 16.42 -14.21 1.31
CA LEU A 189 17.00 -13.90 2.61
C LEU A 189 17.95 -12.68 2.57
N SER A 190 18.08 -11.99 1.45
CA SER A 190 19.02 -10.86 1.29
C SER A 190 18.72 -9.66 2.18
N TYR A 191 17.48 -9.53 2.66
CA TYR A 191 17.09 -8.43 3.50
C TYR A 191 17.70 -8.53 4.91
N GLN A 192 18.18 -7.39 5.42
CA GLN A 192 18.76 -7.29 6.77
C GLN A 192 17.78 -7.79 7.85
N GLY A 193 18.20 -8.75 8.64
CA GLY A 193 17.43 -9.42 9.68
C GLY A 193 16.79 -10.75 9.21
N LEU A 194 16.68 -11.02 7.89
CA LEU A 194 16.39 -12.35 7.36
C LEU A 194 17.67 -13.13 7.07
N ASN A 195 18.76 -12.44 6.72
CA ASN A 195 20.08 -13.03 6.49
C ASN A 195 20.71 -13.69 7.74
N GLU A 196 20.08 -13.54 8.90
CA GLU A 196 20.45 -14.25 10.15
C GLU A 196 19.92 -15.70 10.17
N LEU A 197 18.93 -16.03 9.31
CA LEU A 197 18.38 -17.39 9.24
C LEU A 197 19.37 -18.34 8.59
N GLN A 198 19.55 -19.52 9.19
CA GLN A 198 20.49 -20.53 8.74
C GLN A 198 19.79 -21.59 7.90
N PHE A 199 20.46 -22.08 6.85
CA PHE A 199 19.98 -23.22 6.06
C PHE A 199 20.16 -24.56 6.81
N PRO A 200 19.21 -25.50 6.65
CA PRO A 200 17.98 -25.38 5.87
C PRO A 200 16.91 -24.53 6.56
N VAL A 201 16.21 -23.66 5.82
CA VAL A 201 15.15 -22.79 6.31
C VAL A 201 13.84 -23.13 5.59
N THR A 202 12.72 -23.01 6.28
CA THR A 202 11.38 -23.23 5.72
C THR A 202 10.66 -21.90 5.47
N ALA A 203 9.68 -21.88 4.55
CA ALA A 203 8.85 -20.71 4.29
C ALA A 203 8.08 -20.25 5.55
N LYS A 204 7.66 -21.18 6.41
CA LYS A 204 7.03 -20.87 7.71
C LYS A 204 7.96 -20.10 8.66
N GLU A 205 9.24 -20.48 8.70
CA GLU A 205 10.23 -19.79 9.54
C GLU A 205 10.50 -18.37 9.02
N ILE A 206 10.59 -18.21 7.69
CA ILE A 206 10.74 -16.88 7.07
C ILE A 206 9.50 -16.03 7.38
N MET A 207 8.30 -16.54 7.16
CA MET A 207 7.06 -15.85 7.47
C MET A 207 7.00 -15.41 8.95
N ALA A 208 7.31 -16.32 9.88
CA ALA A 208 7.34 -16.00 11.31
C ALA A 208 8.36 -14.91 11.65
N LYS A 209 9.57 -14.96 11.06
CA LYS A 209 10.60 -13.94 11.23
C LYS A 209 10.16 -12.59 10.66
N VAL A 210 9.53 -12.57 9.48
CA VAL A 210 8.96 -11.36 8.85
C VAL A 210 7.89 -10.75 9.76
N ILE A 211 6.94 -11.54 10.24
CA ILE A 211 5.90 -11.09 11.16
C ILE A 211 6.52 -10.45 12.40
N LYS A 212 7.49 -11.11 13.03
CA LYS A 212 8.20 -10.58 14.20
C LYS A 212 8.93 -9.26 13.91
N LEU A 213 9.62 -9.17 12.77
CA LEU A 213 10.30 -7.94 12.34
C LEU A 213 9.31 -6.79 12.09
N ARG A 214 8.15 -7.07 11.49
CA ARG A 214 7.10 -6.07 11.27
C ARG A 214 6.52 -5.57 12.58
N GLN A 215 6.10 -6.49 13.45
CA GLN A 215 5.54 -6.17 14.77
C GLN A 215 6.52 -5.39 15.67
N SER A 216 7.82 -5.63 15.55
CA SER A 216 8.82 -4.87 16.30
C SER A 216 9.04 -3.44 15.77
N LYS A 217 8.69 -3.17 14.50
CA LYS A 217 8.94 -1.87 13.86
C LYS A 217 7.68 -1.04 13.64
N LEU A 218 6.54 -1.67 13.37
CA LEU A 218 5.31 -0.99 13.00
C LEU A 218 4.26 -1.16 14.11
N PRO A 219 3.58 -0.07 14.53
CA PRO A 219 2.46 -0.19 15.46
C PRO A 219 1.30 -0.90 14.77
N ASP A 220 0.60 -1.75 15.54
CA ASP A 220 -0.64 -2.39 15.09
C ASP A 220 -1.71 -1.31 14.88
N PRO A 221 -2.29 -1.15 13.67
CA PRO A 221 -3.31 -0.14 13.42
C PRO A 221 -4.61 -0.36 14.23
N ALA A 222 -4.86 -1.56 14.72
CA ALA A 222 -5.99 -1.84 15.61
C ALA A 222 -5.78 -1.26 17.01
N ILE A 223 -4.52 -1.03 17.44
CA ILE A 223 -4.15 -0.47 18.75
C ILE A 223 -3.84 1.02 18.63
N LEU A 224 -3.09 1.41 17.60
CA LEU A 224 -2.71 2.79 17.33
C LEU A 224 -2.91 3.07 15.84
N ALA A 225 -3.97 3.80 15.52
CA ALA A 225 -4.42 4.05 14.17
C ALA A 225 -3.30 4.66 13.30
N ASN A 226 -2.99 4.00 12.18
CA ASN A 226 -1.94 4.40 11.24
C ASN A 226 -2.14 3.71 9.88
N ALA A 227 -1.39 4.15 8.86
CA ALA A 227 -1.41 3.56 7.52
C ALA A 227 -0.04 2.96 7.13
N GLY A 228 0.72 2.48 8.10
CA GLY A 228 2.08 1.98 7.86
C GLY A 228 3.05 3.10 7.46
N SER A 229 3.95 2.81 6.52
CA SER A 229 4.88 3.82 6.00
C SER A 229 4.13 4.92 5.26
N PHE A 230 4.20 6.14 5.77
CA PHE A 230 3.44 7.26 5.22
C PHE A 230 4.11 7.88 3.98
N PHE A 231 5.44 7.81 3.90
CA PHE A 231 6.23 8.34 2.80
C PHE A 231 7.02 7.24 2.10
N LYS A 232 7.25 7.41 0.80
CA LYS A 232 8.16 6.57 0.03
C LYS A 232 9.61 6.89 0.39
N ASN A 233 10.47 5.91 0.27
CA ASN A 233 11.90 6.13 0.29
C ASN A 233 12.30 6.93 -0.96
N PRO A 234 12.90 8.14 -0.83
CA PRO A 234 13.24 8.95 -1.99
C PRO A 234 14.41 8.34 -2.76
N ILE A 235 14.35 8.47 -4.08
CA ILE A 235 15.44 8.08 -4.99
C ILE A 235 16.12 9.35 -5.47
N VAL A 236 17.43 9.41 -5.37
CA VAL A 236 18.25 10.55 -5.77
C VAL A 236 19.36 10.11 -6.70
N SER A 237 19.86 11.02 -7.53
CA SER A 237 21.01 10.73 -8.38
C SER A 237 22.27 10.47 -7.55
N THR A 238 23.23 9.71 -8.10
CA THR A 238 24.53 9.46 -7.48
C THR A 238 25.26 10.76 -7.13
N SER A 239 25.16 11.79 -7.96
CA SER A 239 25.78 13.09 -7.68
C SER A 239 25.15 13.81 -6.49
N ALA A 240 23.82 13.81 -6.39
CA ALA A 240 23.12 14.38 -5.23
C ALA A 240 23.43 13.61 -3.94
N PHE A 241 23.51 12.28 -4.03
CA PHE A 241 23.88 11.44 -2.89
C PHE A 241 25.32 11.72 -2.42
N SER A 242 26.29 11.89 -3.33
CA SER A 242 27.68 12.17 -2.97
C SER A 242 27.82 13.47 -2.16
N LEU A 243 27.02 14.50 -2.46
CA LEU A 243 26.99 15.75 -1.69
C LEU A 243 26.38 15.53 -0.30
N LEU A 244 25.32 14.76 -0.21
CA LEU A 244 24.71 14.41 1.08
C LEU A 244 25.63 13.57 1.96
N GLN A 245 26.34 12.60 1.37
CA GLN A 245 27.23 11.70 2.09
C GLN A 245 28.43 12.44 2.71
N GLN A 246 28.91 13.53 2.09
CA GLN A 246 29.94 14.36 2.69
C GLN A 246 29.47 15.00 4.00
N GLN A 247 28.21 15.40 4.10
CA GLN A 247 27.64 16.01 5.30
C GLN A 247 27.10 14.96 6.29
N TYR A 248 26.63 13.83 5.77
CA TYR A 248 26.01 12.74 6.53
C TYR A 248 26.64 11.39 6.16
N PRO A 249 27.85 11.07 6.61
CA PRO A 249 28.58 9.86 6.19
C PRO A 249 27.87 8.53 6.46
N HIS A 250 26.97 8.52 7.44
CA HIS A 250 26.22 7.32 7.85
C HIS A 250 24.79 7.27 7.32
N ILE A 251 24.43 8.07 6.30
CA ILE A 251 23.09 8.03 5.70
C ILE A 251 22.81 6.66 5.10
N PRO A 252 21.74 5.94 5.56
CA PRO A 252 21.38 4.66 5.00
C PRO A 252 20.98 4.81 3.53
N ASN A 253 21.57 3.99 2.68
CA ASN A 253 21.40 4.09 1.25
C ASN A 253 21.38 2.71 0.58
N TYR A 254 20.71 2.61 -0.57
CA TYR A 254 20.54 1.38 -1.33
C TYR A 254 20.69 1.68 -2.82
N LEU A 255 21.72 1.13 -3.44
CA LEU A 255 21.98 1.27 -4.88
C LEU A 255 20.80 0.64 -5.67
N GLN A 256 20.33 1.33 -6.68
CA GLN A 256 19.31 0.85 -7.61
C GLN A 256 19.99 0.39 -8.92
N ASP A 257 19.30 -0.46 -9.70
CA ASP A 257 19.84 -1.05 -10.93
C ASP A 257 20.22 0.01 -11.99
N ASN A 258 19.54 1.15 -11.99
CA ASN A 258 19.81 2.28 -12.87
C ASN A 258 20.97 3.19 -12.39
N GLY A 259 21.61 2.87 -11.28
CA GLY A 259 22.70 3.64 -10.67
C GLY A 259 22.25 4.75 -9.71
N ASP A 260 20.96 5.02 -9.58
CA ASP A 260 20.42 5.95 -8.58
C ASP A 260 20.52 5.36 -7.17
N ILE A 261 20.36 6.21 -6.16
CA ILE A 261 20.45 5.82 -4.75
C ILE A 261 19.12 6.04 -4.06
N LYS A 262 18.55 4.98 -3.49
CA LYS A 262 17.36 5.05 -2.64
C LYS A 262 17.78 5.32 -1.20
N LEU A 263 17.22 6.35 -0.56
CA LEU A 263 17.51 6.75 0.81
C LEU A 263 16.39 6.32 1.77
N ALA A 264 16.76 6.07 3.03
CA ALA A 264 15.79 5.72 4.07
C ALA A 264 15.01 6.97 4.54
N ALA A 265 13.75 7.15 4.11
CA ALA A 265 12.91 8.27 4.52
C ALA A 265 12.73 8.35 6.05
N GLY A 266 12.59 7.21 6.73
CA GLY A 266 12.50 7.17 8.19
C GLY A 266 13.72 7.79 8.88
N TRP A 267 14.91 7.55 8.37
CA TRP A 267 16.14 8.17 8.87
C TRP A 267 16.14 9.68 8.63
N LEU A 268 15.74 10.14 7.44
CA LEU A 268 15.67 11.59 7.14
C LEU A 268 14.72 12.32 8.09
N ILE A 269 13.56 11.72 8.37
CA ILE A 269 12.56 12.28 9.31
C ILE A 269 13.11 12.27 10.74
N GLU A 270 13.74 11.18 11.17
CA GLU A 270 14.36 11.08 12.50
C GLU A 270 15.47 12.12 12.68
N GLN A 271 16.37 12.26 11.70
CA GLN A 271 17.44 13.26 11.72
C GLN A 271 16.91 14.71 11.65
N SER A 272 15.68 14.91 11.15
CA SER A 272 15.00 16.21 11.21
C SER A 272 14.42 16.52 12.60
N GLY A 273 14.62 15.63 13.59
CA GLY A 273 14.15 15.82 14.97
C GLY A 273 12.65 15.54 15.14
N LEU A 274 12.03 14.82 14.20
CA LEU A 274 10.58 14.63 14.20
C LEU A 274 10.12 13.28 14.77
N LYS A 275 11.01 12.34 15.04
CA LYS A 275 10.66 11.06 15.68
C LYS A 275 10.04 11.31 17.05
N GLY A 276 8.80 10.84 17.26
CA GLY A 276 8.04 11.09 18.48
C GLY A 276 7.39 12.49 18.56
N TYR A 277 7.55 13.33 17.52
CA TYR A 277 6.86 14.64 17.47
C TYR A 277 5.35 14.45 17.47
N ARG A 278 4.64 15.20 18.31
CA ARG A 278 3.19 15.16 18.45
C ARG A 278 2.60 16.55 18.50
N ILE A 279 1.48 16.73 17.84
CA ILE A 279 0.66 17.93 17.91
C ILE A 279 -0.83 17.53 18.00
N GLY A 280 -1.47 17.87 19.13
CA GLY A 280 -2.84 17.40 19.40
C GLY A 280 -2.95 15.87 19.35
N ASP A 281 -3.84 15.38 18.50
CA ASP A 281 -4.14 13.96 18.34
C ASP A 281 -3.35 13.28 17.20
N VAL A 282 -2.42 14.00 16.54
CA VAL A 282 -1.57 13.41 15.49
C VAL A 282 -0.10 13.44 15.86
N GLY A 283 0.68 12.52 15.35
CA GLY A 283 2.12 12.52 15.57
C GLY A 283 2.91 11.61 14.66
N VAL A 284 4.23 11.78 14.72
CA VAL A 284 5.22 10.85 14.16
C VAL A 284 5.50 9.79 15.21
N HIS A 285 5.37 8.52 14.85
CA HIS A 285 5.51 7.42 15.81
C HIS A 285 6.89 7.42 16.47
N SER A 286 6.91 7.13 17.80
CA SER A 286 8.12 7.27 18.62
C SER A 286 9.22 6.25 18.35
N GLN A 287 8.90 5.10 17.72
CA GLN A 287 9.87 4.06 17.37
C GLN A 287 10.15 4.00 15.86
N GLN A 288 9.20 4.43 15.01
CA GLN A 288 9.31 4.39 13.56
C GLN A 288 8.89 5.73 12.96
N ALA A 289 9.86 6.57 12.64
CA ALA A 289 9.62 7.93 12.15
C ALA A 289 8.89 8.00 10.78
N LEU A 290 8.83 6.87 10.05
CA LEU A 290 8.12 6.79 8.77
C LEU A 290 6.60 6.64 8.94
N VAL A 291 6.11 6.38 10.16
CA VAL A 291 4.70 6.14 10.46
C VAL A 291 4.10 7.38 11.10
N LEU A 292 3.05 7.93 10.50
CA LEU A 292 2.19 8.93 11.11
C LEU A 292 1.02 8.23 11.80
N VAL A 293 0.67 8.70 12.99
CA VAL A 293 -0.33 8.06 13.85
C VAL A 293 -1.42 9.04 14.26
N ASN A 294 -2.64 8.51 14.39
CA ASN A 294 -3.78 9.16 15.02
C ASN A 294 -3.93 8.57 16.43
N TYR A 295 -3.74 9.38 17.45
CA TYR A 295 -3.80 8.96 18.84
C TYR A 295 -5.23 8.89 19.38
N ASN A 296 -6.19 9.59 18.75
CA ASN A 296 -7.57 9.66 19.27
C ASN A 296 -8.57 10.07 18.17
N SER A 297 -8.88 11.36 18.04
CA SER A 297 -9.97 11.88 17.20
C SER A 297 -9.47 12.87 16.15
N ALA A 298 -8.28 12.65 15.59
CA ALA A 298 -7.74 13.50 14.55
C ALA A 298 -8.65 13.51 13.32
N SER A 299 -8.77 14.66 12.70
CA SER A 299 -9.34 14.78 11.36
C SER A 299 -8.31 14.40 10.29
N GLY A 300 -8.79 14.10 9.08
CA GLY A 300 -7.89 13.89 7.94
C GLY A 300 -7.00 15.09 7.67
N ARG A 301 -7.53 16.30 7.85
CA ARG A 301 -6.78 17.56 7.71
C ARG A 301 -5.61 17.67 8.69
N ASP A 302 -5.76 17.20 9.93
CA ASP A 302 -4.67 17.23 10.92
C ASP A 302 -3.50 16.34 10.47
N ILE A 303 -3.79 15.15 9.90
CA ILE A 303 -2.77 14.25 9.32
C ILE A 303 -2.11 14.90 8.10
N VAL A 304 -2.88 15.56 7.21
CA VAL A 304 -2.34 16.31 6.06
C VAL A 304 -1.36 17.39 6.52
N LEU A 305 -1.74 18.21 7.50
CA LEU A 305 -0.89 19.28 8.02
C LEU A 305 0.39 18.72 8.65
N LEU A 306 0.31 17.60 9.39
CA LEU A 306 1.48 16.93 9.93
C LEU A 306 2.40 16.40 8.80
N ALA A 307 1.82 15.80 7.76
CA ALA A 307 2.59 15.29 6.62
C ALA A 307 3.34 16.43 5.90
N GLN A 308 2.67 17.54 5.64
CA GLN A 308 3.28 18.74 5.05
C GLN A 308 4.41 19.31 5.93
N TYR A 309 4.20 19.34 7.24
CA TYR A 309 5.22 19.78 8.19
C TYR A 309 6.46 18.87 8.14
N VAL A 310 6.27 17.55 8.09
CA VAL A 310 7.37 16.58 7.93
C VAL A 310 8.12 16.80 6.62
N GLN A 311 7.38 16.95 5.51
CA GLN A 311 7.98 17.21 4.18
C GLN A 311 8.80 18.50 4.19
N GLN A 312 8.26 19.57 4.78
CA GLN A 312 8.95 20.84 4.90
C GLN A 312 10.25 20.71 5.68
N LYS A 313 10.24 20.08 6.86
CA LYS A 313 11.42 19.91 7.72
C LYS A 313 12.51 19.08 7.08
N VAL A 314 12.16 18.01 6.38
CA VAL A 314 13.12 17.20 5.61
C VAL A 314 13.70 18.02 4.44
N ARG A 315 12.87 18.77 3.73
CA ARG A 315 13.32 19.64 2.62
C ARG A 315 14.25 20.75 3.11
N GLU A 316 13.92 21.40 4.22
CA GLU A 316 14.77 22.45 4.83
C GLU A 316 16.16 21.90 5.21
N LYS A 317 16.23 20.68 5.75
CA LYS A 317 17.49 20.11 6.26
C LYS A 317 18.34 19.43 5.19
N PHE A 318 17.71 18.68 4.27
CA PHE A 318 18.42 17.80 3.33
C PHE A 318 18.28 18.22 1.87
N ASN A 319 17.43 19.20 1.57
CA ASN A 319 17.00 19.56 0.20
C ASN A 319 16.40 18.36 -0.57
N ILE A 320 15.71 17.46 0.15
CA ILE A 320 15.05 16.28 -0.41
C ILE A 320 13.53 16.46 -0.29
N ALA A 321 12.80 16.22 -1.38
CA ALA A 321 11.35 16.13 -1.37
C ALA A 321 10.92 14.70 -0.98
N LEU A 322 10.07 14.57 0.04
CA LEU A 322 9.41 13.30 0.37
C LEU A 322 8.08 13.20 -0.36
N ASN A 323 7.86 12.10 -1.07
CA ASN A 323 6.58 11.77 -1.67
C ASN A 323 5.79 10.86 -0.74
N THR A 324 4.47 11.08 -0.62
CA THR A 324 3.61 10.22 0.17
C THR A 324 3.40 8.86 -0.50
N GLU A 325 3.32 7.82 0.29
CA GLU A 325 2.87 6.50 -0.15
C GLU A 325 1.36 6.37 0.05
N VAL A 326 0.84 6.93 1.14
CA VAL A 326 -0.59 6.98 1.46
C VAL A 326 -1.32 7.84 0.43
N ARG A 327 -2.49 7.35 -0.01
CA ARG A 327 -3.36 8.06 -0.96
C ARG A 327 -4.29 9.01 -0.21
N PHE A 328 -4.39 10.24 -0.68
CA PHE A 328 -5.25 11.28 -0.12
C PHE A 328 -6.56 11.37 -0.90
N ILE A 329 -7.67 11.28 -0.18
CA ILE A 329 -9.01 11.29 -0.78
C ILE A 329 -9.75 12.51 -0.25
N GLY A 330 -10.02 13.46 -1.14
CA GLY A 330 -10.90 14.60 -0.90
C GLY A 330 -12.37 14.27 -1.20
N ALA A 331 -13.22 15.27 -1.20
CA ALA A 331 -14.66 15.12 -1.43
C ALA A 331 -15.00 14.58 -2.85
N ASP A 332 -14.20 14.93 -3.85
CA ASP A 332 -14.46 14.58 -5.25
C ASP A 332 -13.57 13.44 -5.80
N GLY A 333 -12.71 12.86 -4.97
CA GLY A 333 -11.80 11.78 -5.37
C GLY A 333 -10.39 11.94 -4.82
N GLU A 334 -9.42 11.28 -5.46
CA GLU A 334 -8.02 11.34 -5.05
C GLU A 334 -7.41 12.72 -5.36
N VAL A 335 -6.68 13.27 -4.39
CA VAL A 335 -6.04 14.59 -4.45
C VAL A 335 -4.55 14.51 -4.14
N ASP A 336 -3.76 15.45 -4.65
CA ASP A 336 -2.36 15.61 -4.24
C ASP A 336 -2.31 16.42 -2.93
N CYS A 337 -1.52 15.95 -1.96
CA CYS A 337 -1.35 16.66 -0.69
C CYS A 337 -0.72 18.06 -0.84
N THR A 338 -0.01 18.31 -1.94
CA THR A 338 0.58 19.63 -2.24
C THR A 338 -0.47 20.64 -2.71
N GLU A 339 -1.59 20.14 -3.28
CA GLU A 339 -2.71 20.97 -3.76
C GLU A 339 -3.70 21.35 -2.65
N MET A 340 -3.68 20.62 -1.53
CA MET A 340 -4.47 20.95 -0.35
C MET A 340 -3.87 22.17 0.34
N GLY A 341 -3.98 23.32 -0.31
CA GLY A 341 -3.40 24.57 0.12
C GLY A 341 -3.78 24.91 1.56
N CYS A 342 -2.85 25.50 2.30
CA CYS A 342 -3.06 26.22 3.54
C CYS A 342 -4.06 27.38 3.34
N GLN A 343 -5.34 27.06 3.17
CA GLN A 343 -6.37 28.04 3.49
C GLN A 343 -6.44 28.10 5.02
N ARG A 344 -5.81 29.16 5.54
CA ARG A 344 -5.88 29.57 6.96
C ARG A 344 -7.27 29.99 7.34
#